data_d3e1b374263e37446bd5c188fa6fc844
#
_entry.id   d3e1b374263e37446bd5c188fa6fc844
#
_cell.length_a   1.000
_cell.length_b   1.000
_cell.length_c   1.000
_cell.angle_alpha   90.00
_cell.angle_beta   90.00
_cell.angle_gamma   90.00
#
_symmetry.space_group_name_H-M   'P 1'
#
loop_
_entity.id
_entity.type
_entity.pdbx_description
1 polymer ?
#
loop_
_entity_poly.entity_id
_entity_poly.type
_entity_poly.pdbx_seq_one_letter_code
_entity_poly.pdbx_strand_id
1 'polypeptide(L)'
;IYFEQTYDTYFPGWERTYMISEVGTNHGETMEFTNTSGATAQGVKQYAPMVEAATSTLYFYDGAQCKMEDQNIVSANIRMADSCFFDVFPQKILIGKAKQILSQPLSCLIDSETAAKIGGNVVGKHFTLSNYPGTTFTIYGVFEAFPWGSSFHGTQMILSRCSVPYVYSYDGRGQWVGNDSYRSYIRLAKGHDAKELKPYVNKMRQDHFPLKEMKNMGVELNYDFTVLSDVYTQDPYIKKMGWIMGIIAFVLLFTSVMNYLLIIVGNLVGRSREMAVRKCYGAESK
;
A
#
# COMPACT_ATOMS: atom_id res chain seq x y z
N ILE A 1 -10.58 12.90 5.13
CA ILE A 1 -11.34 11.74 5.67
C ILE A 1 -11.85 10.85 4.54
N TYR A 2 -12.64 11.37 3.55
CA TYR A 2 -13.17 10.54 2.45
C TYR A 2 -12.04 9.88 1.62
N PHE A 3 -11.02 10.64 1.26
CA PHE A 3 -9.86 10.16 0.50
C PHE A 3 -9.13 9.01 1.21
N GLU A 4 -8.98 9.09 2.51
CA GLU A 4 -8.28 8.07 3.30
C GLU A 4 -9.09 6.79 3.47
N GLN A 5 -10.43 6.90 3.46
CA GLN A 5 -11.33 5.74 3.52
C GLN A 5 -11.47 5.00 2.17
N THR A 6 -11.10 5.65 1.06
CA THR A 6 -11.16 5.07 -0.29
C THR A 6 -9.79 4.67 -0.85
N TYR A 7 -8.77 4.61 0.03
CA TYR A 7 -7.42 4.23 -0.38
C TYR A 7 -7.39 2.79 -0.89
N ASP A 8 -6.69 2.57 -2.01
CA ASP A 8 -6.59 1.28 -2.72
C ASP A 8 -7.92 0.66 -3.23
N THR A 9 -9.07 1.33 -3.07
CA THR A 9 -10.36 0.84 -3.62
C THR A 9 -10.45 0.99 -5.15
N TYR A 10 -9.46 1.61 -5.76
CA TYR A 10 -9.32 1.71 -7.21
C TYR A 10 -9.20 0.36 -7.90
N PHE A 11 -8.54 -0.62 -7.26
CA PHE A 11 -8.27 -1.90 -7.88
C PHE A 11 -9.51 -2.80 -7.92
N PRO A 12 -9.90 -3.36 -9.09
CA PRO A 12 -10.99 -4.32 -9.17
C PRO A 12 -10.76 -5.52 -8.24
N GLY A 13 -11.72 -5.78 -7.35
CA GLY A 13 -11.63 -6.88 -6.38
C GLY A 13 -10.80 -6.57 -5.13
N TRP A 14 -10.63 -5.30 -4.80
CA TRP A 14 -9.94 -4.87 -3.58
C TRP A 14 -10.54 -5.46 -2.31
N GLU A 15 -11.86 -5.68 -2.25
CA GLU A 15 -12.57 -6.26 -1.10
C GLU A 15 -12.14 -7.70 -0.78
N ARG A 16 -11.55 -8.38 -1.74
CA ARG A 16 -11.04 -9.76 -1.64
C ARG A 16 -9.55 -9.86 -1.89
N THR A 17 -8.88 -8.72 -1.93
CA THR A 17 -7.41 -8.61 -2.01
C THR A 17 -6.87 -8.33 -0.62
N TYR A 18 -5.90 -9.12 -0.19
CA TYR A 18 -5.33 -9.06 1.14
C TYR A 18 -3.82 -8.87 1.07
N MET A 19 -3.30 -8.02 1.94
CA MET A 19 -1.88 -8.01 2.27
C MET A 19 -1.63 -9.07 3.34
N ILE A 20 -0.54 -9.81 3.20
CA ILE A 20 -0.08 -10.77 4.20
C ILE A 20 0.94 -10.05 5.08
N SER A 21 0.68 -10.00 6.37
CA SER A 21 1.65 -9.59 7.39
C SER A 21 2.18 -10.80 8.15
N GLU A 22 3.39 -10.70 8.64
CA GLU A 22 4.02 -11.72 9.46
C GLU A 22 3.90 -11.33 10.93
N VAL A 23 3.38 -12.24 11.75
CA VAL A 23 3.20 -12.06 13.19
C VAL A 23 4.20 -12.96 13.89
N GLY A 24 5.29 -12.34 14.37
CA GLY A 24 6.33 -13.01 15.13
C GLY A 24 6.07 -12.92 16.63
N THR A 25 6.16 -14.03 17.33
CA THR A 25 6.19 -14.05 18.81
C THR A 25 7.55 -14.52 19.25
N ASN A 26 8.22 -13.75 20.09
CA ASN A 26 9.53 -14.05 20.67
C ASN A 26 9.46 -13.92 22.19
N HIS A 27 9.66 -15.02 22.92
CA HIS A 27 9.57 -15.06 24.39
C HIS A 27 8.31 -14.40 24.98
N GLY A 28 7.17 -14.48 24.27
CA GLY A 28 5.88 -13.92 24.70
C GLY A 28 5.63 -12.48 24.24
N GLU A 29 6.58 -11.81 23.64
CA GLU A 29 6.37 -10.53 22.97
C GLU A 29 5.94 -10.77 21.51
N THR A 30 4.84 -10.18 21.09
CA THR A 30 4.32 -10.31 19.73
C THR A 30 4.62 -9.05 18.94
N MET A 31 5.20 -9.21 17.77
CA MET A 31 5.47 -8.14 16.81
C MET A 31 4.84 -8.49 15.47
N GLU A 32 4.24 -7.50 14.83
CA GLU A 32 3.70 -7.62 13.49
C GLU A 32 4.60 -6.91 12.49
N PHE A 33 4.92 -7.60 11.41
CA PHE A 33 5.74 -7.09 10.31
C PHE A 33 4.92 -7.08 9.03
N THR A 34 4.88 -5.95 8.35
CA THR A 34 4.19 -5.80 7.06
C THR A 34 4.92 -6.49 5.91
N ASN A 35 6.17 -6.88 6.14
CA ASN A 35 6.97 -7.62 5.20
C ASN A 35 6.95 -9.11 5.54
N THR A 36 7.19 -9.92 4.53
CA THR A 36 7.20 -11.39 4.60
C THR A 36 8.40 -11.94 3.86
N SER A 37 8.66 -13.22 4.01
CA SER A 37 9.67 -13.94 3.23
C SER A 37 9.25 -14.09 1.75
N GLY A 38 10.23 -14.24 0.86
CA GLY A 38 10.01 -14.17 -0.59
C GLY A 38 9.13 -15.28 -1.18
N ALA A 39 9.02 -16.43 -0.53
CA ALA A 39 8.18 -17.55 -0.96
C ALA A 39 6.72 -17.45 -0.49
N THR A 40 6.39 -16.55 0.45
CA THR A 40 5.12 -16.51 1.18
C THR A 40 3.91 -16.41 0.26
N ALA A 41 3.85 -15.40 -0.62
CA ALA A 41 2.67 -15.17 -1.47
C ALA A 41 2.36 -16.37 -2.38
N GLN A 42 3.37 -16.89 -3.08
CA GLN A 42 3.21 -18.01 -3.98
C GLN A 42 2.97 -19.32 -3.22
N GLY A 43 3.55 -19.45 -2.02
CA GLY A 43 3.27 -20.56 -1.13
C GLY A 43 1.82 -20.61 -0.70
N VAL A 44 1.27 -19.50 -0.21
CA VAL A 44 -0.16 -19.44 0.15
C VAL A 44 -1.04 -19.83 -1.04
N LYS A 45 -0.72 -19.35 -2.25
CA LYS A 45 -1.47 -19.71 -3.46
C LYS A 45 -1.36 -21.20 -3.79
N GLN A 46 -0.20 -21.81 -3.58
CA GLN A 46 0.02 -23.24 -3.87
C GLN A 46 -0.80 -24.13 -2.94
N TYR A 47 -0.93 -23.75 -1.66
CA TYR A 47 -1.63 -24.55 -0.66
C TYR A 47 -3.13 -24.27 -0.58
N ALA A 48 -3.58 -23.05 -0.85
CA ALA A 48 -4.96 -22.60 -0.69
C ALA A 48 -5.66 -22.45 -2.06
N PRO A 49 -6.52 -23.41 -2.46
CA PRO A 49 -7.15 -23.41 -3.79
C PRO A 49 -8.10 -22.22 -4.03
N MET A 50 -8.57 -21.56 -2.96
CA MET A 50 -9.38 -20.34 -3.06
C MET A 50 -8.57 -19.09 -3.42
N VAL A 51 -7.24 -19.16 -3.46
CA VAL A 51 -6.39 -18.03 -3.87
C VAL A 51 -6.31 -17.97 -5.39
N GLU A 52 -7.01 -17.00 -5.98
CA GLU A 52 -7.09 -16.76 -7.42
C GLU A 52 -5.75 -16.23 -7.96
N ALA A 53 -5.17 -15.25 -7.28
CA ALA A 53 -3.91 -14.63 -7.67
C ALA A 53 -3.05 -14.31 -6.43
N ALA A 54 -1.74 -14.36 -6.60
CA ALA A 54 -0.78 -13.98 -5.57
C ALA A 54 0.42 -13.28 -6.19
N THR A 55 0.95 -12.28 -5.52
CA THR A 55 2.13 -11.55 -5.94
C THR A 55 2.95 -11.09 -4.73
N SER A 56 4.22 -10.87 -4.95
CA SER A 56 5.06 -10.20 -3.98
C SER A 56 5.86 -9.09 -4.63
N THR A 57 6.00 -8.00 -3.91
CA THR A 57 6.76 -6.83 -4.31
C THR A 57 7.91 -6.61 -3.36
N LEU A 58 9.01 -6.09 -3.89
CA LEU A 58 10.14 -5.63 -3.11
C LEU A 58 10.26 -4.13 -3.32
N TYR A 59 10.26 -3.38 -2.23
CA TYR A 59 10.62 -1.97 -2.27
C TYR A 59 12.10 -1.86 -2.65
N PHE A 60 12.40 -1.10 -3.68
CA PHE A 60 13.76 -1.05 -4.16
C PHE A 60 14.43 0.30 -3.88
N TYR A 61 13.97 1.38 -4.53
CA TYR A 61 14.47 2.73 -4.29
C TYR A 61 13.42 3.80 -4.57
N ASP A 62 13.38 4.84 -3.73
CA ASP A 62 12.75 6.12 -4.07
C ASP A 62 13.81 7.08 -4.58
N GLY A 63 13.48 7.81 -5.66
CA GLY A 63 14.36 8.78 -6.27
C GLY A 63 15.66 8.18 -6.84
N ALA A 64 15.63 6.90 -7.26
CA ALA A 64 16.77 6.26 -7.88
C ALA A 64 17.24 7.02 -9.11
N GLN A 65 18.54 7.25 -9.21
CA GLN A 65 19.14 7.90 -10.38
C GLN A 65 19.38 6.86 -11.47
N CYS A 66 18.55 6.90 -12.51
CA CYS A 66 18.62 6.04 -13.67
C CYS A 66 19.42 6.77 -14.77
N LYS A 67 20.61 6.29 -15.08
CA LYS A 67 21.44 6.83 -16.16
C LYS A 67 21.07 6.12 -17.46
N MET A 68 20.47 6.88 -18.38
CA MET A 68 20.08 6.39 -19.71
C MET A 68 21.27 6.31 -20.65
N GLU A 69 21.13 5.61 -21.77
CA GLU A 69 22.19 5.50 -22.82
C GLU A 69 22.65 6.85 -23.38
N ASP A 70 21.72 7.80 -23.50
CA ASP A 70 21.96 9.16 -23.96
C ASP A 70 22.61 10.07 -22.90
N GLN A 71 23.09 9.49 -21.79
CA GLN A 71 23.68 10.16 -20.63
C GLN A 71 22.67 11.01 -19.81
N ASN A 72 21.41 11.06 -20.18
CA ASN A 72 20.39 11.70 -19.39
C ASN A 72 20.17 10.93 -18.07
N ILE A 73 19.97 11.65 -16.98
CA ILE A 73 19.67 11.08 -15.67
C ILE A 73 18.20 11.33 -15.36
N VAL A 74 17.47 10.25 -15.12
CA VAL A 74 16.06 10.28 -14.73
C VAL A 74 15.94 9.78 -13.29
N SER A 75 15.37 10.60 -12.43
CA SER A 75 15.03 10.15 -11.06
C SER A 75 13.71 9.41 -11.08
N ALA A 76 13.67 8.23 -10.52
CA ALA A 76 12.47 7.40 -10.49
C ALA A 76 12.31 6.62 -9.18
N ASN A 77 11.06 6.45 -8.75
CA ASN A 77 10.70 5.53 -7.68
C ASN A 77 10.52 4.13 -8.28
N ILE A 78 11.29 3.20 -7.78
CA ILE A 78 11.41 1.85 -8.35
C ILE A 78 10.91 0.81 -7.36
N ARG A 79 10.06 -0.09 -7.84
CA ARG A 79 9.70 -1.33 -7.15
C ARG A 79 10.12 -2.54 -7.97
N MET A 80 10.39 -3.66 -7.32
CA MET A 80 10.50 -4.94 -7.99
C MET A 80 9.22 -5.74 -7.76
N ALA A 81 8.74 -6.40 -8.80
CA ALA A 81 7.55 -7.23 -8.71
C ALA A 81 7.70 -8.52 -9.53
N ASP A 82 6.94 -9.54 -9.18
CA ASP A 82 6.86 -10.78 -9.96
C ASP A 82 5.88 -10.64 -11.15
N SER A 83 5.86 -11.65 -11.99
CA SER A 83 5.03 -11.69 -13.20
C SER A 83 3.52 -11.70 -12.95
N CYS A 84 3.09 -11.95 -11.71
CA CYS A 84 1.69 -11.98 -11.31
C CYS A 84 1.20 -10.63 -10.70
N PHE A 85 2.06 -9.63 -10.66
CA PHE A 85 1.74 -8.34 -10.04
C PHE A 85 0.46 -7.72 -10.62
N PHE A 86 0.35 -7.65 -11.92
CA PHE A 86 -0.84 -7.07 -12.58
C PHE A 86 -2.05 -8.03 -12.59
N ASP A 87 -1.88 -9.29 -12.21
CA ASP A 87 -3.00 -10.19 -11.95
C ASP A 87 -3.70 -9.82 -10.62
N VAL A 88 -2.94 -9.33 -9.63
CA VAL A 88 -3.47 -8.87 -8.32
C VAL A 88 -3.86 -7.40 -8.35
N PHE A 89 -3.04 -6.56 -8.98
CA PHE A 89 -3.23 -5.11 -9.11
C PHE A 89 -3.44 -4.74 -10.59
N PRO A 90 -4.64 -4.98 -11.14
CA PRO A 90 -4.90 -4.70 -12.53
C PRO A 90 -4.66 -3.22 -12.86
N GLN A 91 -3.82 -2.98 -13.86
CA GLN A 91 -3.55 -1.67 -14.40
C GLN A 91 -3.44 -1.77 -15.93
N LYS A 92 -3.81 -0.72 -16.63
CA LYS A 92 -3.77 -0.70 -18.09
C LYS A 92 -2.34 -0.72 -18.60
N ILE A 93 -2.00 -1.76 -19.37
CA ILE A 93 -0.72 -1.87 -20.06
C ILE A 93 -0.87 -1.22 -21.43
N LEU A 94 -0.12 -0.17 -21.66
CA LEU A 94 -0.16 0.61 -22.89
C LEU A 94 0.71 0.00 -23.98
N ILE A 95 1.89 -0.52 -23.60
CA ILE A 95 2.85 -1.14 -24.52
C ILE A 95 3.45 -2.37 -23.82
N GLY A 96 3.53 -3.47 -24.54
CA GLY A 96 4.15 -4.71 -24.07
C GLY A 96 3.18 -5.68 -23.41
N LYS A 97 3.73 -6.77 -22.88
CA LYS A 97 3.00 -7.82 -22.13
C LYS A 97 3.64 -7.95 -20.75
N ALA A 98 3.03 -7.31 -19.75
CA ALA A 98 3.60 -7.19 -18.42
C ALA A 98 4.05 -8.52 -17.81
N LYS A 99 3.23 -9.58 -17.93
CA LYS A 99 3.55 -10.91 -17.40
C LYS A 99 4.82 -11.50 -18.02
N GLN A 100 5.00 -11.35 -19.32
CA GLN A 100 6.21 -11.82 -20.02
C GLN A 100 7.43 -10.99 -19.64
N ILE A 101 7.27 -9.65 -19.55
CA ILE A 101 8.35 -8.73 -19.19
C ILE A 101 8.82 -9.04 -17.77
N LEU A 102 7.92 -9.11 -16.79
CA LEU A 102 8.27 -9.35 -15.40
C LEU A 102 8.72 -10.79 -15.10
N SER A 103 8.61 -11.71 -16.06
CA SER A 103 9.20 -13.06 -15.94
C SER A 103 10.67 -13.14 -16.37
N GLN A 104 11.19 -12.08 -17.00
CA GLN A 104 12.57 -12.03 -17.48
C GLN A 104 13.45 -11.17 -16.54
N PRO A 105 14.70 -11.57 -16.27
CA PRO A 105 15.60 -10.72 -15.50
C PRO A 105 15.97 -9.46 -16.27
N LEU A 106 16.39 -8.41 -15.55
CA LEU A 106 16.89 -7.14 -16.08
C LEU A 106 15.88 -6.39 -16.97
N SER A 107 14.61 -6.76 -16.87
CA SER A 107 13.52 -6.14 -17.60
C SER A 107 12.75 -5.14 -16.73
N CYS A 108 12.22 -4.11 -17.37
CA CYS A 108 11.53 -2.99 -16.75
C CYS A 108 10.24 -2.63 -17.49
N LEU A 109 9.21 -2.30 -16.70
CA LEU A 109 8.05 -1.54 -17.14
C LEU A 109 8.15 -0.12 -16.58
N ILE A 110 7.81 0.88 -17.36
CA ILE A 110 7.81 2.28 -16.96
C ILE A 110 6.40 2.85 -17.01
N ASP A 111 6.07 3.81 -16.15
CA ASP A 111 4.79 4.48 -16.22
C ASP A 111 4.69 5.45 -17.40
N SER A 112 3.45 5.78 -17.79
CA SER A 112 3.19 6.65 -18.93
C SER A 112 3.70 8.09 -18.75
N GLU A 113 3.69 8.59 -17.51
CA GLU A 113 4.15 9.96 -17.22
C GLU A 113 5.67 10.08 -17.33
N THR A 114 6.39 9.10 -16.79
CA THR A 114 7.86 9.05 -16.87
C THR A 114 8.30 8.74 -18.31
N ALA A 115 7.57 7.87 -19.02
CA ALA A 115 7.82 7.63 -20.43
C ALA A 115 7.69 8.92 -21.28
N ALA A 116 6.68 9.75 -21.00
CA ALA A 116 6.49 11.03 -21.67
C ALA A 116 7.63 12.03 -21.35
N LYS A 117 8.15 12.03 -20.10
CA LYS A 117 9.28 12.87 -19.69
C LYS A 117 10.59 12.48 -20.39
N ILE A 118 10.84 11.18 -20.57
CA ILE A 118 12.02 10.67 -21.29
C ILE A 118 11.91 11.02 -22.77
N GLY A 119 10.71 10.99 -23.33
CA GLY A 119 10.41 11.31 -24.71
C GLY A 119 10.83 10.25 -25.73
N GLY A 120 10.26 10.34 -26.94
CA GLY A 120 10.52 9.40 -28.03
C GLY A 120 10.05 7.98 -27.73
N ASN A 121 10.61 7.01 -28.46
CA ASN A 121 10.34 5.60 -28.18
C ASN A 121 11.19 5.16 -26.98
N VAL A 122 10.53 4.85 -25.85
CA VAL A 122 11.22 4.41 -24.63
C VAL A 122 11.46 2.90 -24.61
N VAL A 123 10.70 2.13 -25.38
CA VAL A 123 10.85 0.67 -25.44
C VAL A 123 12.13 0.30 -26.17
N GLY A 124 12.93 -0.57 -25.55
CA GLY A 124 14.26 -0.96 -26.00
C GLY A 124 15.40 -0.09 -25.46
N LYS A 125 15.11 1.06 -24.83
CA LYS A 125 16.16 1.86 -24.18
C LYS A 125 16.72 1.11 -22.97
N HIS A 126 18.04 1.24 -22.82
CA HIS A 126 18.77 0.70 -21.68
C HIS A 126 19.09 1.80 -20.66
N PHE A 127 19.20 1.39 -19.40
CA PHE A 127 19.64 2.26 -18.32
C PHE A 127 20.40 1.48 -17.25
N THR A 128 21.22 2.19 -16.50
CA THR A 128 21.91 1.68 -15.31
C THR A 128 21.47 2.48 -14.09
N LEU A 129 21.49 1.87 -12.92
CA LEU A 129 21.27 2.57 -11.67
C LEU A 129 22.60 3.04 -11.11
N SER A 130 22.66 4.26 -10.57
CA SER A 130 23.91 4.82 -10.03
C SER A 130 24.53 3.93 -8.96
N ASN A 131 23.72 3.23 -8.18
CA ASN A 131 24.19 2.30 -7.15
C ASN A 131 24.61 0.92 -7.72
N TYR A 132 24.26 0.62 -8.96
CA TYR A 132 24.55 -0.65 -9.64
C TYR A 132 25.04 -0.38 -11.09
N PRO A 133 26.18 0.31 -11.26
CA PRO A 133 26.64 0.74 -12.59
C PRO A 133 27.04 -0.42 -13.50
N GLY A 134 27.29 -1.61 -12.94
CA GLY A 134 27.58 -2.82 -13.70
C GLY A 134 26.37 -3.59 -14.18
N THR A 135 25.15 -3.15 -13.81
CA THR A 135 23.90 -3.86 -14.15
C THR A 135 23.05 -3.00 -15.08
N THR A 136 22.84 -3.48 -16.29
CA THR A 136 22.02 -2.79 -17.31
C THR A 136 20.62 -3.35 -17.35
N PHE A 137 19.64 -2.48 -17.21
CA PHE A 137 18.21 -2.80 -17.34
C PHE A 137 17.69 -2.32 -18.70
N THR A 138 16.65 -2.99 -19.19
CA THR A 138 15.99 -2.63 -20.45
C THR A 138 14.51 -2.38 -20.23
N ILE A 139 13.99 -1.29 -20.78
CA ILE A 139 12.56 -0.96 -20.78
C ILE A 139 11.88 -1.75 -21.89
N TYR A 140 10.93 -2.62 -21.54
CA TYR A 140 10.20 -3.44 -22.50
C TYR A 140 8.71 -3.09 -22.61
N GLY A 141 8.20 -2.20 -21.75
CA GLY A 141 6.81 -1.82 -21.84
C GLY A 141 6.46 -0.60 -21.02
N VAL A 142 5.24 -0.12 -21.23
CA VAL A 142 4.67 1.06 -20.59
C VAL A 142 3.33 0.71 -19.99
N PHE A 143 3.11 1.12 -18.75
CA PHE A 143 1.82 1.02 -18.05
C PHE A 143 1.26 2.40 -17.74
N GLU A 144 -0.05 2.52 -17.56
CA GLU A 144 -0.70 3.75 -17.13
C GLU A 144 -0.33 4.05 -15.68
N ALA A 145 0.05 5.30 -15.36
CA ALA A 145 0.46 5.69 -14.02
C ALA A 145 -0.63 5.35 -12.97
N PHE A 146 -0.20 4.90 -11.79
CA PHE A 146 -1.13 4.61 -10.71
C PHE A 146 -1.76 5.90 -10.18
N PRO A 147 -3.08 5.92 -9.94
CA PRO A 147 -3.79 7.12 -9.47
C PRO A 147 -3.45 7.46 -8.03
N TRP A 148 -3.75 8.69 -7.64
CA TRP A 148 -3.79 9.11 -6.25
C TRP A 148 -4.74 8.22 -5.45
N GLY A 149 -4.35 7.87 -4.21
CA GLY A 149 -5.13 6.95 -3.38
C GLY A 149 -4.83 5.48 -3.63
N SER A 150 -3.75 5.19 -4.35
CA SER A 150 -3.17 3.84 -4.47
C SER A 150 -1.85 3.74 -3.72
N SER A 151 -1.62 2.62 -3.04
CA SER A 151 -0.33 2.26 -2.42
C SER A 151 0.83 2.18 -3.42
N PHE A 152 0.52 2.15 -4.70
CA PHE A 152 1.50 2.18 -5.79
C PHE A 152 1.60 3.55 -6.47
N HIS A 153 0.85 4.56 -5.99
CA HIS A 153 1.00 5.92 -6.51
C HIS A 153 2.46 6.37 -6.44
N GLY A 154 2.92 7.02 -7.50
CA GLY A 154 4.32 7.46 -7.61
C GLY A 154 5.33 6.35 -7.94
N THR A 155 4.90 5.09 -8.09
CA THR A 155 5.77 4.04 -8.65
C THR A 155 5.95 4.28 -10.14
N GLN A 156 7.15 4.70 -10.53
CA GLN A 156 7.46 5.11 -11.89
C GLN A 156 8.05 3.97 -12.72
N MET A 157 8.78 3.06 -12.07
CA MET A 157 9.37 1.90 -12.73
C MET A 157 9.10 0.64 -11.93
N ILE A 158 8.76 -0.44 -12.63
CA ILE A 158 8.61 -1.77 -12.08
C ILE A 158 9.64 -2.68 -12.73
N LEU A 159 10.65 -3.06 -11.97
CA LEU A 159 11.65 -4.04 -12.37
C LEU A 159 11.15 -5.46 -12.11
N SER A 160 11.53 -6.39 -12.96
CA SER A 160 11.28 -7.79 -12.69
C SER A 160 11.98 -8.25 -11.41
N ARG A 161 11.26 -8.92 -10.53
CA ARG A 161 11.81 -9.57 -9.33
C ARG A 161 12.85 -10.64 -9.67
N CYS A 162 12.85 -11.16 -10.90
CA CYS A 162 13.90 -12.05 -11.38
C CYS A 162 15.29 -11.38 -11.43
N SER A 163 15.34 -10.05 -11.32
CA SER A 163 16.59 -9.27 -11.30
C SER A 163 17.26 -9.22 -9.93
N VAL A 164 16.62 -9.71 -8.86
CA VAL A 164 17.17 -9.68 -7.49
C VAL A 164 18.61 -10.19 -7.42
N PRO A 165 19.00 -11.35 -8.02
CA PRO A 165 20.37 -11.84 -7.95
C PRO A 165 21.42 -10.99 -8.67
N TYR A 166 21.00 -10.02 -9.49
CA TYR A 166 21.89 -9.11 -10.24
C TYR A 166 22.16 -7.81 -9.49
N VAL A 167 21.39 -7.54 -8.43
CA VAL A 167 21.52 -6.30 -7.65
C VAL A 167 21.77 -6.55 -6.17
N TYR A 168 21.37 -7.70 -5.66
CA TYR A 168 21.63 -8.12 -4.28
C TYR A 168 22.56 -9.34 -4.24
N SER A 169 23.42 -9.38 -3.25
CA SER A 169 24.30 -10.54 -3.00
C SER A 169 23.56 -11.79 -2.54
N TYR A 170 22.31 -11.62 -2.12
CA TYR A 170 21.49 -12.69 -1.56
C TYR A 170 20.14 -12.77 -2.28
N ASP A 171 19.80 -13.93 -2.81
CA ASP A 171 18.53 -14.21 -3.46
C ASP A 171 17.53 -14.80 -2.47
N GLY A 172 16.74 -13.95 -1.83
CA GLY A 172 15.73 -14.38 -0.87
C GLY A 172 14.38 -14.77 -1.46
N ARG A 173 14.23 -14.81 -2.80
CA ARG A 173 12.94 -15.05 -3.48
C ARG A 173 12.30 -16.40 -3.15
N GLY A 174 13.09 -17.42 -2.88
CA GLY A 174 12.65 -18.78 -2.54
C GLY A 174 12.69 -19.10 -1.05
N GLN A 175 13.06 -18.14 -0.21
CA GLN A 175 13.16 -18.35 1.23
C GLN A 175 11.78 -18.34 1.88
N TRP A 176 11.59 -19.22 2.84
CA TRP A 176 10.34 -19.37 3.60
C TRP A 176 10.37 -18.64 4.94
N VAL A 177 11.55 -18.44 5.49
CA VAL A 177 11.79 -17.78 6.79
C VAL A 177 13.09 -16.98 6.71
N GLY A 178 13.13 -15.83 7.37
CA GLY A 178 14.38 -15.10 7.66
C GLY A 178 14.86 -14.14 6.59
N ASN A 179 14.04 -13.83 5.58
CA ASN A 179 14.30 -12.71 4.66
C ASN A 179 13.02 -11.94 4.39
N ASP A 180 12.62 -11.12 5.33
CA ASP A 180 11.33 -10.42 5.37
C ASP A 180 11.44 -9.06 4.70
N SER A 181 11.83 -9.07 3.42
CA SER A 181 11.98 -7.88 2.59
C SER A 181 10.85 -7.69 1.60
N TYR A 182 9.95 -8.67 1.48
CA TYR A 182 8.91 -8.68 0.47
C TYR A 182 7.55 -8.32 1.07
N ARG A 183 6.77 -7.54 0.34
CA ARG A 183 5.34 -7.36 0.62
C ARG A 183 4.55 -8.33 -0.21
N SER A 184 3.83 -9.21 0.46
CA SER A 184 3.05 -10.28 -0.15
C SER A 184 1.58 -9.94 -0.20
N TYR A 185 0.95 -10.19 -1.34
CA TYR A 185 -0.47 -9.94 -1.57
C TYR A 185 -1.13 -11.14 -2.23
N ILE A 186 -2.37 -11.39 -1.84
CA ILE A 186 -3.20 -12.42 -2.45
C ILE A 186 -4.58 -11.86 -2.79
N ARG A 187 -5.21 -12.42 -3.81
CA ARG A 187 -6.62 -12.20 -4.09
C ARG A 187 -7.38 -13.51 -4.00
N LEU A 188 -8.44 -13.52 -3.21
CA LEU A 188 -9.31 -14.68 -3.06
C LEU A 188 -10.35 -14.74 -4.20
N ALA A 189 -10.80 -15.94 -4.52
CA ALA A 189 -11.95 -16.15 -5.37
C ALA A 189 -13.22 -15.59 -4.70
N LYS A 190 -14.23 -15.27 -5.51
CA LYS A 190 -15.48 -14.71 -4.98
C LYS A 190 -16.15 -15.67 -4.00
N GLY A 191 -16.64 -15.14 -2.88
CA GLY A 191 -17.36 -15.91 -1.87
C GLY A 191 -16.49 -16.55 -0.80
N HIS A 192 -15.19 -16.33 -0.81
CA HIS A 192 -14.25 -16.81 0.21
C HIS A 192 -13.75 -15.68 1.11
N ASP A 193 -13.42 -16.05 2.35
CA ASP A 193 -12.90 -15.15 3.40
C ASP A 193 -11.50 -15.58 3.84
N ALA A 194 -10.68 -14.63 4.27
CA ALA A 194 -9.33 -14.90 4.74
C ALA A 194 -9.25 -15.89 5.91
N LYS A 195 -10.30 -15.98 6.72
CA LYS A 195 -10.38 -16.97 7.82
C LYS A 195 -10.27 -18.41 7.36
N GLU A 196 -10.69 -18.69 6.12
CA GLU A 196 -10.59 -20.02 5.53
C GLU A 196 -9.15 -20.42 5.20
N LEU A 197 -8.21 -19.47 5.13
CA LEU A 197 -6.80 -19.71 4.81
C LEU A 197 -6.04 -20.42 5.94
N LYS A 198 -6.50 -20.28 7.19
CA LYS A 198 -5.79 -20.79 8.38
C LYS A 198 -5.31 -22.25 8.29
N PRO A 199 -6.14 -23.22 7.89
CA PRO A 199 -5.68 -24.62 7.80
C PRO A 199 -4.61 -24.82 6.72
N TYR A 200 -4.71 -24.12 5.60
CA TYR A 200 -3.77 -24.22 4.48
C TYR A 200 -2.42 -23.59 4.83
N VAL A 201 -2.45 -22.44 5.47
CA VAL A 201 -1.25 -21.74 5.95
C VAL A 201 -0.54 -22.57 7.03
N ASN A 202 -1.29 -23.20 7.93
CA ASN A 202 -0.70 -24.07 8.94
C ASN A 202 0.00 -25.28 8.29
N LYS A 203 -0.60 -25.87 7.25
CA LYS A 203 0.03 -26.95 6.51
C LYS A 203 1.29 -26.47 5.79
N MET A 204 1.24 -25.33 5.12
CA MET A 204 2.41 -24.71 4.49
C MET A 204 3.56 -24.51 5.48
N ARG A 205 3.24 -23.99 6.69
CA ARG A 205 4.24 -23.82 7.76
C ARG A 205 4.82 -25.15 8.23
N GLN A 206 3.99 -26.20 8.38
CA GLN A 206 4.45 -27.52 8.76
C GLN A 206 5.43 -28.14 7.74
N ASP A 207 5.20 -27.88 6.46
CA ASP A 207 5.99 -28.45 5.38
C ASP A 207 7.31 -27.70 5.13
N HIS A 208 7.35 -26.41 5.44
CA HIS A 208 8.48 -25.55 5.04
C HIS A 208 9.22 -24.84 6.19
N PHE A 209 8.63 -24.76 7.38
CA PHE A 209 9.29 -24.08 8.50
C PHE A 209 10.02 -25.06 9.42
N PRO A 210 11.17 -24.67 9.96
CA PRO A 210 11.89 -25.44 10.96
C PRO A 210 11.22 -25.31 12.34
N LEU A 211 9.95 -25.73 12.45
CA LEU A 211 9.10 -25.48 13.62
C LEU A 211 9.68 -25.98 14.92
N LYS A 212 10.44 -27.10 14.90
CA LYS A 212 11.11 -27.66 16.10
C LYS A 212 12.20 -26.71 16.61
N GLU A 213 13.01 -26.20 15.69
CA GLU A 213 14.10 -25.28 16.02
C GLU A 213 13.56 -23.94 16.50
N MET A 214 12.55 -23.40 15.83
CA MET A 214 11.87 -22.18 16.21
C MET A 214 11.26 -22.30 17.62
N LYS A 215 10.58 -23.40 17.91
CA LYS A 215 10.03 -23.66 19.24
C LYS A 215 11.12 -23.73 20.33
N ASN A 216 12.25 -24.33 20.03
CA ASN A 216 13.39 -24.40 20.94
C ASN A 216 13.99 -23.00 21.23
N MET A 217 13.92 -22.10 20.25
CA MET A 217 14.35 -20.70 20.38
C MET A 217 13.28 -19.80 21.00
N GLY A 218 12.09 -20.32 21.33
CA GLY A 218 10.98 -19.53 21.86
C GLY A 218 10.34 -18.61 20.81
N VAL A 219 10.54 -18.90 19.54
CA VAL A 219 10.03 -18.09 18.41
C VAL A 219 8.86 -18.82 17.74
N GLU A 220 7.79 -18.08 17.49
CA GLU A 220 6.67 -18.53 16.66
C GLU A 220 6.39 -17.48 15.59
N LEU A 221 6.22 -17.94 14.33
CA LEU A 221 5.82 -17.12 13.20
C LEU A 221 4.45 -17.53 12.71
N ASN A 222 3.54 -16.59 12.61
CA ASN A 222 2.21 -16.73 12.04
C ASN A 222 2.00 -15.69 10.95
N TYR A 223 0.91 -15.82 10.21
CA TYR A 223 0.51 -14.84 9.21
C TYR A 223 -0.85 -14.25 9.55
N ASP A 224 -1.00 -12.96 9.29
CA ASP A 224 -2.28 -12.27 9.30
C ASP A 224 -2.61 -11.74 7.91
N PHE A 225 -3.90 -11.53 7.65
CA PHE A 225 -4.42 -11.15 6.35
C PHE A 225 -5.30 -9.90 6.50
N THR A 226 -4.79 -8.78 6.05
CA THR A 226 -5.49 -7.49 6.11
C THR A 226 -6.04 -7.12 4.74
N VAL A 227 -7.33 -6.79 4.66
CA VAL A 227 -7.96 -6.32 3.41
C VAL A 227 -7.20 -5.10 2.90
N LEU A 228 -7.02 -5.01 1.59
CA LEU A 228 -6.17 -4.00 0.94
C LEU A 228 -6.54 -2.56 1.35
N SER A 229 -7.84 -2.23 1.41
CA SER A 229 -8.32 -0.91 1.85
C SER A 229 -7.96 -0.58 3.30
N ASP A 230 -7.85 -1.61 4.14
CA ASP A 230 -7.61 -1.43 5.56
C ASP A 230 -6.12 -1.28 5.89
N VAL A 231 -5.23 -1.72 4.99
CA VAL A 231 -3.78 -1.62 5.17
C VAL A 231 -3.35 -0.19 5.46
N TYR A 232 -3.85 0.77 4.67
CA TYR A 232 -3.55 2.19 4.87
C TYR A 232 -4.22 2.75 6.13
N THR A 233 -5.51 2.44 6.32
CA THR A 233 -6.31 3.02 7.43
C THR A 233 -5.92 2.42 8.78
N GLN A 234 -5.33 1.23 8.82
CA GLN A 234 -4.88 0.61 10.06
C GLN A 234 -3.49 1.08 10.52
N ASP A 235 -2.74 1.78 9.68
CA ASP A 235 -1.47 2.37 10.08
C ASP A 235 -1.66 3.25 11.32
N PRO A 236 -0.89 3.00 12.41
CA PRO A 236 -1.03 3.75 13.67
C PRO A 236 -0.85 5.26 13.49
N TYR A 237 0.02 5.68 12.57
CA TYR A 237 0.24 7.09 12.27
C TYR A 237 -1.00 7.71 11.60
N ILE A 238 -1.58 7.04 10.63
CA ILE A 238 -2.79 7.50 9.92
C ILE A 238 -3.98 7.58 10.88
N LYS A 239 -4.18 6.55 11.73
CA LYS A 239 -5.21 6.58 12.79
C LYS A 239 -5.03 7.78 13.71
N LYS A 240 -3.79 8.02 14.19
CA LYS A 240 -3.49 9.15 15.07
C LYS A 240 -3.77 10.50 14.40
N MET A 241 -3.37 10.65 13.14
CA MET A 241 -3.67 11.86 12.35
C MET A 241 -5.18 12.07 12.18
N GLY A 242 -5.93 11.01 11.88
CA GLY A 242 -7.39 11.06 11.78
C GLY A 242 -8.05 11.54 13.07
N TRP A 243 -7.61 11.05 14.23
CA TRP A 243 -8.09 11.50 15.53
C TRP A 243 -7.78 12.98 15.79
N ILE A 244 -6.55 13.44 15.52
CA ILE A 244 -6.15 14.83 15.68
C ILE A 244 -7.01 15.75 14.80
N MET A 245 -7.19 15.39 13.53
CA MET A 245 -8.02 16.17 12.60
C MET A 245 -9.49 16.19 13.05
N GLY A 246 -10.00 15.06 13.57
CA GLY A 246 -11.36 14.98 14.13
C GLY A 246 -11.55 15.92 15.32
N ILE A 247 -10.60 15.97 16.25
CA ILE A 247 -10.63 16.87 17.40
C ILE A 247 -10.62 18.34 16.94
N ILE A 248 -9.74 18.69 16.00
CA ILE A 248 -9.65 20.06 15.45
C ILE A 248 -11.00 20.45 14.82
N ALA A 249 -11.57 19.60 13.98
CA ALA A 249 -12.86 19.85 13.34
C ALA A 249 -13.98 20.04 14.37
N PHE A 250 -13.99 19.21 15.44
CA PHE A 250 -14.96 19.33 16.52
C PHE A 250 -14.82 20.67 17.27
N VAL A 251 -13.60 21.10 17.61
CA VAL A 251 -13.34 22.37 18.29
C VAL A 251 -13.80 23.55 17.43
N LEU A 252 -13.51 23.53 16.12
CA LEU A 252 -13.95 24.57 15.19
C LEU A 252 -15.48 24.65 15.09
N LEU A 253 -16.13 23.49 14.98
CA LEU A 253 -17.59 23.41 14.97
C LEU A 253 -18.19 23.93 16.28
N PHE A 254 -17.65 23.50 17.42
CA PHE A 254 -18.10 23.92 18.74
C PHE A 254 -17.96 25.43 18.92
N THR A 255 -16.83 26.02 18.58
CA THR A 255 -16.62 27.49 18.68
C THR A 255 -17.56 28.25 17.75
N SER A 256 -17.84 27.73 16.54
CA SER A 256 -18.83 28.35 15.63
C SER A 256 -20.23 28.33 16.23
N VAL A 257 -20.66 27.21 16.80
CA VAL A 257 -21.96 27.08 17.47
C VAL A 257 -22.05 27.99 18.68
N MET A 258 -21.00 28.04 19.52
CA MET A 258 -20.96 28.92 20.69
C MET A 258 -21.02 30.40 20.29
N ASN A 259 -20.31 30.82 19.26
CA ASN A 259 -20.40 32.18 18.71
C ASN A 259 -21.84 32.52 18.27
N TYR A 260 -22.48 31.59 17.55
CA TYR A 260 -23.87 31.77 17.12
C TYR A 260 -24.83 31.89 18.30
N LEU A 261 -24.69 31.04 19.33
CA LEU A 261 -25.48 31.13 20.55
C LEU A 261 -25.26 32.41 21.31
N LEU A 262 -24.05 32.93 21.43
CA LEU A 262 -23.75 34.21 22.07
C LEU A 262 -24.43 35.39 21.35
N ILE A 263 -24.45 35.36 20.00
CA ILE A 263 -25.15 36.38 19.21
C ILE A 263 -26.67 36.34 19.48
N ILE A 264 -27.26 35.11 19.50
CA ILE A 264 -28.70 34.96 19.80
C ILE A 264 -29.04 35.48 21.21
N VAL A 265 -28.26 35.06 22.22
CA VAL A 265 -28.45 35.45 23.60
C VAL A 265 -28.30 36.98 23.73
N GLY A 266 -27.30 37.59 23.11
CA GLY A 266 -27.09 39.03 23.07
C GLY A 266 -28.30 39.78 22.47
N ASN A 267 -28.84 39.26 21.37
CA ASN A 267 -30.04 39.83 20.75
C ASN A 267 -31.29 39.69 21.61
N LEU A 268 -31.46 38.52 22.31
CA LEU A 268 -32.59 38.31 23.22
C LEU A 268 -32.52 39.26 24.43
N VAL A 269 -31.32 39.43 25.02
CA VAL A 269 -31.13 40.34 26.15
C VAL A 269 -31.42 41.81 25.71
N GLY A 270 -30.96 42.20 24.52
CA GLY A 270 -31.27 43.51 23.95
C GLY A 270 -32.78 43.74 23.78
N ARG A 271 -33.51 42.77 23.21
CA ARG A 271 -34.98 42.81 23.06
C ARG A 271 -35.72 42.82 24.40
N SER A 272 -35.25 42.02 25.37
CA SER A 272 -35.84 42.00 26.73
C SER A 272 -35.71 43.35 27.41
N ARG A 273 -34.57 44.03 27.25
CA ARG A 273 -34.34 45.42 27.79
C ARG A 273 -35.26 46.44 27.11
N GLU A 274 -35.40 46.35 25.80
CA GLU A 274 -36.30 47.23 25.04
C GLU A 274 -37.77 47.03 25.45
N MET A 275 -38.20 45.75 25.60
CA MET A 275 -39.57 45.47 26.11
C MET A 275 -39.77 45.94 27.52
N ALA A 276 -38.78 45.81 28.41
CA ALA A 276 -38.88 46.32 29.79
C ALA A 276 -39.04 47.86 29.82
N VAL A 277 -38.25 48.57 29.01
CA VAL A 277 -38.36 50.00 28.90
C VAL A 277 -39.72 50.44 28.34
N ARG A 278 -40.22 49.76 27.29
CA ARG A 278 -41.55 50.00 26.74
C ARG A 278 -42.69 49.78 27.74
N LYS A 279 -42.62 48.74 28.58
CA LYS A 279 -43.56 48.48 29.67
C LYS A 279 -43.55 49.59 30.74
N CYS A 280 -42.39 50.10 31.10
CA CYS A 280 -42.27 51.22 32.06
C CYS A 280 -42.88 52.52 31.52
N TYR A 281 -42.92 52.71 30.19
CA TYR A 281 -43.57 53.89 29.56
C TYR A 281 -45.03 53.61 29.17
N GLY A 282 -45.68 52.58 29.70
CA GLY A 282 -47.14 52.33 29.59
C GLY A 282 -47.59 51.73 28.25
N ALA A 283 -46.76 51.02 27.54
CA ALA A 283 -47.15 50.29 26.35
C ALA A 283 -47.81 48.97 26.76
N GLU A 284 -49.07 48.76 26.43
CA GLU A 284 -49.78 47.48 26.60
C GLU A 284 -49.24 46.46 25.64
N SER A 285 -49.08 45.21 26.14
CA SER A 285 -48.71 44.07 25.29
C SER A 285 -49.94 43.62 24.50
N LYS A 286 -49.95 43.79 23.21
CA LYS A 286 -50.80 43.02 22.30
C LYS A 286 -50.23 41.62 22.06
#